data_5e2b663b4b8772680e9608e950e7216d
#
_entry.id   5e2b663b4b8772680e9608e950e7216d
#
_cell.length_a   1.000
_cell.length_b   1.000
_cell.length_c   1.000
_cell.angle_alpha   90.00
_cell.angle_beta   90.00
_cell.angle_gamma   90.00
#
_symmetry.space_group_name_H-M   'P 1'
#
loop_
_entity.id
_entity.type
_entity.pdbx_description
1 polymer ?
#
loop_
_entity_poly.entity_id
_entity_poly.type
_entity_poly.pdbx_seq_one_letter_code
_entity_poly.pdbx_strand_id
1 'polypeptide(L)'
;MKEQMIHELVRFTHLEKTYGYLPGMGNATAAALFGLDEAAYQDTKNRFDAKARGAAGELLEADDFAARVDRLPFRPGDVVLGIGDSITDDLQSWLEILRHLLGLRRPQDGIRVVNQGVSAQTTAMALRRFVPTVVAQEPDWVICCLGGNDVTRVGPEPNKTQVGLQETIANLQEMRRIASALTDARWVWITPPTFEEERAAAYPPFRMGQSRWRNADVLARAEFIREQEDPVVDLQAVFGLPADPKLQGPDGVHPSLAGQKAIVRAFVERLSR
;
A
#
# COMPACT_ATOMS: atom_id res chain seq x y z
N MET A 1 -1.35 8.42 -25.15
CA MET A 1 -2.14 7.24 -24.72
C MET A 1 -1.24 6.04 -24.38
N LYS A 2 -0.42 5.52 -25.32
CA LYS A 2 0.49 4.38 -25.04
C LYS A 2 1.53 4.68 -23.96
N GLU A 3 2.19 5.83 -24.00
CA GLU A 3 3.18 6.26 -23.02
C GLU A 3 2.60 6.40 -21.60
N GLN A 4 1.43 7.03 -21.48
CA GLN A 4 0.74 7.16 -20.20
C GLN A 4 0.37 5.79 -19.60
N MET A 5 -0.05 4.85 -20.44
CA MET A 5 -0.33 3.48 -20.01
C MET A 5 0.94 2.78 -19.50
N ILE A 6 2.08 2.97 -20.18
CA ILE A 6 3.36 2.39 -19.73
C ILE A 6 3.77 2.99 -18.38
N HIS A 7 3.62 4.30 -18.18
CA HIS A 7 3.92 4.95 -16.90
C HIS A 7 3.07 4.37 -15.75
N GLU A 8 1.75 4.17 -15.97
CA GLU A 8 0.89 3.55 -14.96
C GLU A 8 1.26 2.08 -14.71
N LEU A 9 1.66 1.34 -15.74
CA LEU A 9 2.17 -0.02 -15.55
C LEU A 9 3.45 -0.05 -14.71
N VAL A 10 4.43 0.81 -15.00
CA VAL A 10 5.66 0.93 -14.20
C VAL A 10 5.36 1.37 -12.76
N ARG A 11 4.36 2.22 -12.57
CA ARG A 11 3.96 2.71 -11.25
C ARG A 11 3.45 1.61 -10.33
N PHE A 12 2.73 0.62 -10.87
CA PHE A 12 2.01 -0.38 -10.09
C PHE A 12 2.47 -1.83 -10.33
N THR A 13 3.47 -2.08 -11.19
CA THR A 13 3.88 -3.43 -11.52
C THR A 13 5.38 -3.61 -11.30
N HIS A 14 5.74 -4.21 -10.18
CA HIS A 14 7.12 -4.43 -9.76
C HIS A 14 7.45 -5.91 -9.85
N LEU A 15 7.87 -6.35 -11.04
CA LEU A 15 8.15 -7.75 -11.35
C LEU A 15 9.28 -8.32 -10.48
N GLU A 16 10.22 -7.48 -10.10
CA GLU A 16 11.32 -7.81 -9.19
C GLU A 16 10.86 -8.22 -7.79
N LYS A 17 9.72 -7.71 -7.32
CA LYS A 17 9.12 -8.15 -6.04
C LYS A 17 8.47 -9.52 -6.13
N THR A 18 7.90 -9.84 -7.30
CA THR A 18 7.18 -11.10 -7.51
C THR A 18 8.09 -12.22 -7.99
N TYR A 19 9.07 -11.89 -8.83
CA TYR A 19 9.92 -12.84 -9.53
C TYR A 19 11.42 -12.64 -9.26
N GLY A 20 11.78 -11.89 -8.19
CA GLY A 20 13.17 -11.59 -7.85
C GLY A 20 14.03 -12.81 -7.54
N TYR A 21 13.42 -13.97 -7.30
CA TYR A 21 14.12 -15.25 -7.14
C TYR A 21 14.66 -15.82 -8.46
N LEU A 22 14.23 -15.29 -9.62
CA LEU A 22 14.73 -15.71 -10.92
C LEU A 22 16.10 -15.03 -11.20
N PRO A 23 17.16 -15.78 -11.52
CA PRO A 23 18.51 -15.21 -11.69
C PRO A 23 18.63 -14.10 -12.74
N GLY A 24 17.75 -14.09 -13.74
CA GLY A 24 17.71 -13.08 -14.79
C GLY A 24 16.81 -11.88 -14.50
N MET A 25 16.13 -11.84 -13.35
CA MET A 25 15.22 -10.74 -13.01
C MET A 25 16.00 -9.55 -12.42
N GLY A 26 16.12 -8.52 -13.23
CA GLY A 26 16.74 -7.24 -12.84
C GLY A 26 16.08 -6.08 -13.58
N ASN A 27 16.58 -4.85 -13.36
CA ASN A 27 16.00 -3.64 -13.96
C ASN A 27 15.97 -3.71 -15.50
N ALA A 28 17.02 -4.21 -16.13
CA ALA A 28 17.07 -4.34 -17.59
C ALA A 28 15.99 -5.29 -18.13
N THR A 29 15.77 -6.44 -17.46
CA THR A 29 14.71 -7.39 -17.83
C THR A 29 13.33 -6.79 -17.60
N ALA A 30 13.09 -6.15 -16.44
CA ALA A 30 11.84 -5.48 -16.15
C ALA A 30 11.55 -4.39 -17.19
N ALA A 31 12.53 -3.52 -17.51
CA ALA A 31 12.41 -2.49 -18.54
C ALA A 31 11.99 -3.07 -19.90
N ALA A 32 12.66 -4.14 -20.35
CA ALA A 32 12.35 -4.78 -21.62
C ALA A 32 10.92 -5.32 -21.69
N LEU A 33 10.37 -5.84 -20.59
CA LEU A 33 8.98 -6.32 -20.52
C LEU A 33 7.96 -5.19 -20.66
N PHE A 34 8.32 -3.95 -20.28
CA PHE A 34 7.50 -2.75 -20.53
C PHE A 34 7.77 -2.12 -21.90
N GLY A 35 8.69 -2.66 -22.69
CA GLY A 35 9.12 -2.10 -23.98
C GLY A 35 9.94 -0.81 -23.81
N LEU A 36 10.66 -0.68 -22.70
CA LEU A 36 11.56 0.41 -22.38
C LEU A 36 13.00 -0.05 -22.36
N ASP A 37 13.95 0.86 -22.57
CA ASP A 37 15.32 0.64 -22.13
C ASP A 37 15.46 0.88 -20.62
N GLU A 38 16.56 0.44 -20.04
CA GLU A 38 16.80 0.51 -18.60
C GLU A 38 16.84 1.96 -18.08
N ALA A 39 17.37 2.89 -18.88
CA ALA A 39 17.47 4.30 -18.52
C ALA A 39 16.07 4.95 -18.46
N ALA A 40 15.22 4.70 -19.46
CA ALA A 40 13.84 5.20 -19.48
C ALA A 40 12.97 4.60 -18.35
N TYR A 41 13.18 3.31 -18.05
CA TYR A 41 12.54 2.64 -16.93
C TYR A 41 12.93 3.28 -15.60
N GLN A 42 14.23 3.46 -15.37
CA GLN A 42 14.74 4.09 -14.15
C GLN A 42 14.32 5.55 -14.03
N ASP A 43 14.33 6.32 -15.12
CA ASP A 43 13.84 7.71 -15.14
C ASP A 43 12.35 7.79 -14.74
N THR A 44 11.55 6.84 -15.24
CA THR A 44 10.13 6.76 -14.86
C THR A 44 9.97 6.48 -13.36
N LYS A 45 10.73 5.55 -12.79
CA LYS A 45 10.73 5.28 -11.33
C LYS A 45 11.17 6.52 -10.54
N ASN A 46 12.23 7.18 -10.97
CA ASN A 46 12.75 8.40 -10.31
C ASN A 46 11.73 9.55 -10.29
N ARG A 47 10.91 9.68 -11.34
CA ARG A 47 9.83 10.70 -11.38
C ARG A 47 8.76 10.44 -10.31
N PHE A 48 8.40 9.18 -10.07
CA PHE A 48 7.47 8.85 -9.00
C PHE A 48 8.08 9.01 -7.61
N ASP A 49 9.35 8.63 -7.44
CA ASP A 49 10.09 8.86 -6.20
C ASP A 49 10.18 10.36 -5.87
N ALA A 50 10.47 11.20 -6.88
CA ALA A 50 10.47 12.65 -6.71
C ALA A 50 9.10 13.20 -6.29
N LYS A 51 7.99 12.65 -6.79
CA LYS A 51 6.64 13.03 -6.35
C LYS A 51 6.40 12.65 -4.89
N ALA A 52 6.80 11.44 -4.48
CA ALA A 52 6.70 11.01 -3.08
C ALA A 52 7.53 11.92 -2.16
N ARG A 53 8.76 12.27 -2.58
CA ARG A 53 9.63 13.20 -1.86
C ARG A 53 9.04 14.61 -1.77
N GLY A 54 8.49 15.12 -2.87
CA GLY A 54 7.79 16.41 -2.88
C GLY A 54 6.61 16.43 -1.92
N ALA A 55 5.79 15.39 -1.95
CA ALA A 55 4.66 15.22 -1.02
C ALA A 55 5.11 15.18 0.45
N ALA A 56 6.23 14.52 0.76
CA ALA A 56 6.82 14.54 2.10
C ALA A 56 7.27 15.95 2.50
N GLY A 57 7.93 16.68 1.59
CA GLY A 57 8.33 18.08 1.82
C GLY A 57 7.14 18.99 2.14
N GLU A 58 6.08 18.93 1.31
CA GLU A 58 4.84 19.70 1.53
C GLU A 58 4.18 19.38 2.89
N LEU A 59 4.22 18.14 3.33
CA LEU A 59 3.67 17.77 4.65
C LEU A 59 4.51 18.33 5.79
N LEU A 60 5.83 18.43 5.62
CA LEU A 60 6.76 18.94 6.63
C LEU A 60 6.75 20.49 6.73
N GLU A 61 6.09 21.22 5.81
CA GLU A 61 5.91 22.67 5.94
C GLU A 61 5.04 23.03 7.16
N ALA A 62 4.24 22.10 7.66
CA ALA A 62 3.47 22.28 8.89
C ALA A 62 4.30 21.80 10.11
N ASP A 63 4.73 22.74 10.95
CA ASP A 63 5.60 22.51 12.11
C ASP A 63 5.05 21.46 13.08
N ASP A 64 3.74 21.46 13.32
CA ASP A 64 3.06 20.49 14.17
C ASP A 64 3.14 19.07 13.61
N PHE A 65 3.04 18.91 12.30
CA PHE A 65 3.20 17.63 11.63
C PHE A 65 4.65 17.17 11.62
N ALA A 66 5.60 18.07 11.36
CA ALA A 66 7.03 17.78 11.44
C ALA A 66 7.41 17.26 12.85
N ALA A 67 6.94 17.95 13.90
CA ALA A 67 7.14 17.50 15.28
C ALA A 67 6.50 16.14 15.59
N ARG A 68 5.41 15.75 14.89
CA ARG A 68 4.82 14.41 15.00
C ARG A 68 5.70 13.35 14.36
N VAL A 69 6.31 13.64 13.21
CA VAL A 69 7.27 12.72 12.55
C VAL A 69 8.45 12.44 13.47
N ASP A 70 8.96 13.46 14.20
CA ASP A 70 10.03 13.30 15.16
C ASP A 70 9.65 12.39 16.33
N ARG A 71 8.36 12.36 16.72
CA ARG A 71 7.83 11.51 17.82
C ARG A 71 7.38 10.13 17.41
N LEU A 72 7.52 9.76 16.12
CA LEU A 72 7.21 8.37 15.71
C LEU A 72 8.06 7.38 16.54
N PRO A 73 7.46 6.27 17.02
CA PRO A 73 8.08 5.37 18.00
C PRO A 73 9.19 4.49 17.43
N PHE A 74 9.62 4.75 16.20
CA PHE A 74 10.72 4.03 15.56
C PHE A 74 12.05 4.39 16.21
N ARG A 75 12.88 3.40 16.45
CA ARG A 75 14.23 3.55 17.01
C ARG A 75 15.27 3.69 15.90
N PRO A 76 16.44 4.26 16.21
CA PRO A 76 17.56 4.22 15.27
C PRO A 76 17.89 2.78 14.84
N GLY A 77 17.99 2.58 13.51
CA GLY A 77 18.27 1.28 12.90
C GLY A 77 17.04 0.40 12.63
N ASP A 78 15.86 0.77 13.14
CA ASP A 78 14.65 -0.04 12.95
C ASP A 78 14.36 -0.32 11.45
N VAL A 79 13.87 -1.52 11.20
CA VAL A 79 13.31 -1.97 9.93
C VAL A 79 11.80 -1.84 10.00
N VAL A 80 11.25 -0.85 9.28
CA VAL A 80 9.82 -0.57 9.18
C VAL A 80 9.30 -1.13 7.85
N LEU A 81 8.55 -2.22 7.91
CA LEU A 81 8.08 -2.94 6.73
C LEU A 81 6.60 -2.75 6.53
N GLY A 82 6.19 -2.31 5.32
CA GLY A 82 4.80 -2.30 4.90
C GLY A 82 4.45 -3.48 4.00
N ILE A 83 3.48 -4.30 4.41
CA ILE A 83 2.85 -5.31 3.54
C ILE A 83 1.49 -4.80 3.09
N GLY A 84 1.20 -4.94 1.80
CA GLY A 84 -0.02 -4.40 1.21
C GLY A 84 -0.23 -4.85 -0.22
N ASP A 85 -1.23 -4.24 -0.83
CA ASP A 85 -1.57 -4.37 -2.24
C ASP A 85 -1.07 -3.14 -3.05
N SER A 86 -1.74 -2.79 -4.15
CA SER A 86 -1.37 -1.67 -5.02
C SER A 86 -1.37 -0.31 -4.30
N ILE A 87 -2.12 -0.13 -3.23
CA ILE A 87 -2.14 1.11 -2.44
C ILE A 87 -0.80 1.34 -1.73
N THR A 88 -0.14 0.26 -1.34
CA THR A 88 1.18 0.26 -0.71
C THR A 88 2.31 0.13 -1.74
N ASP A 89 2.09 -0.67 -2.80
CA ASP A 89 3.06 -0.95 -3.87
C ASP A 89 3.37 0.26 -4.76
N ASP A 90 2.40 1.16 -4.93
CA ASP A 90 2.51 2.40 -5.72
C ASP A 90 3.83 3.12 -5.43
N LEU A 91 4.62 3.44 -6.46
CA LEU A 91 5.90 4.15 -6.34
C LEU A 91 5.80 5.55 -5.70
N GLN A 92 4.60 6.09 -5.55
CA GLN A 92 4.31 7.33 -4.81
C GLN A 92 3.39 7.07 -3.61
N SER A 93 3.41 5.85 -3.06
CA SER A 93 2.54 5.43 -1.97
C SER A 93 2.80 6.16 -0.65
N TRP A 94 1.84 6.03 0.26
CA TRP A 94 1.97 6.48 1.64
C TRP A 94 3.25 5.97 2.31
N LEU A 95 3.69 4.75 1.98
CA LEU A 95 4.89 4.15 2.55
C LEU A 95 6.16 4.78 1.97
N GLU A 96 6.17 5.09 0.67
CA GLU A 96 7.27 5.83 0.04
C GLU A 96 7.33 7.27 0.56
N ILE A 97 6.19 7.92 0.79
CA ILE A 97 6.14 9.23 1.45
C ILE A 97 6.68 9.13 2.88
N LEU A 98 6.31 8.09 3.66
CA LEU A 98 6.85 7.86 5.00
C LEU A 98 8.38 7.69 4.97
N ARG A 99 8.91 6.95 4.01
CA ARG A 99 10.36 6.80 3.81
C ARG A 99 11.04 8.15 3.63
N HIS A 100 10.48 9.02 2.81
CA HIS A 100 11.01 10.37 2.63
C HIS A 100 10.83 11.26 3.86
N LEU A 101 9.71 11.18 4.58
CA LEU A 101 9.52 11.92 5.84
C LEU A 101 10.62 11.58 6.86
N LEU A 102 10.88 10.29 7.05
CA LEU A 102 11.93 9.82 7.96
C LEU A 102 13.33 10.22 7.47
N GLY A 103 13.61 10.10 6.18
CA GLY A 103 14.88 10.49 5.60
C GLY A 103 15.16 12.01 5.68
N LEU A 104 14.11 12.85 5.63
CA LEU A 104 14.24 14.30 5.74
C LEU A 104 14.33 14.80 7.18
N ARG A 105 13.59 14.16 8.12
CA ARG A 105 13.51 14.61 9.53
C ARG A 105 14.47 13.88 10.46
N ARG A 106 14.74 12.61 10.19
CA ARG A 106 15.50 11.72 11.07
C ARG A 106 16.62 10.97 10.31
N PRO A 107 17.43 11.68 9.48
CA PRO A 107 18.42 11.01 8.62
C PRO A 107 19.51 10.27 9.41
N GLN A 108 19.79 10.70 10.66
CA GLN A 108 20.79 10.09 11.51
C GLN A 108 20.32 8.78 12.16
N ASP A 109 19.01 8.53 12.18
CA ASP A 109 18.48 7.33 12.81
C ASP A 109 18.68 6.07 11.94
N GLY A 110 18.98 6.20 10.67
CA GLY A 110 19.23 5.04 9.79
C GLY A 110 18.04 4.09 9.66
N ILE A 111 16.81 4.57 9.88
CA ILE A 111 15.59 3.76 9.77
C ILE A 111 15.43 3.28 8.33
N ARG A 112 15.26 1.97 8.16
CA ARG A 112 15.07 1.34 6.86
C ARG A 112 13.59 1.07 6.61
N VAL A 113 12.97 1.78 5.68
CA VAL A 113 11.58 1.51 5.26
C VAL A 113 11.59 0.52 4.09
N VAL A 114 10.88 -0.59 4.24
CA VAL A 114 10.82 -1.69 3.27
C VAL A 114 9.41 -1.82 2.73
N ASN A 115 9.24 -1.63 1.42
CA ASN A 115 7.95 -1.74 0.76
C ASN A 115 7.76 -3.16 0.20
N GLN A 116 6.96 -3.96 0.90
CA GLN A 116 6.52 -5.30 0.50
C GLN A 116 5.07 -5.30 0.00
N GLY A 117 4.55 -4.15 -0.45
CA GLY A 117 3.32 -4.10 -1.23
C GLY A 117 3.50 -4.82 -2.57
N VAL A 118 2.48 -5.52 -3.05
CA VAL A 118 2.43 -6.12 -4.39
C VAL A 118 1.04 -5.91 -4.96
N SER A 119 0.98 -5.23 -6.09
CA SER A 119 -0.29 -4.86 -6.73
C SER A 119 -1.18 -6.07 -7.04
N ALA A 120 -2.49 -5.87 -6.92
CA ALA A 120 -3.54 -6.85 -7.12
C ALA A 120 -3.55 -8.05 -6.15
N GLN A 121 -2.69 -8.07 -5.12
CA GLN A 121 -2.69 -9.18 -4.16
C GLN A 121 -3.88 -9.12 -3.20
N THR A 122 -4.45 -10.30 -3.00
CA THR A 122 -5.41 -10.60 -1.93
C THR A 122 -4.68 -11.03 -0.65
N THR A 123 -5.40 -11.12 0.47
CA THR A 123 -4.84 -11.62 1.73
C THR A 123 -4.29 -13.04 1.60
N ALA A 124 -4.92 -13.92 0.83
CA ALA A 124 -4.45 -15.29 0.58
C ALA A 124 -3.11 -15.31 -0.18
N MET A 125 -2.95 -14.44 -1.18
CA MET A 125 -1.69 -14.30 -1.93
C MET A 125 -0.58 -13.72 -1.05
N ALA A 126 -0.90 -12.73 -0.20
CA ALA A 126 0.04 -12.13 0.73
C ALA A 126 0.50 -13.13 1.80
N LEU A 127 -0.41 -13.93 2.37
CA LEU A 127 -0.10 -14.98 3.33
C LEU A 127 0.89 -16.01 2.75
N ARG A 128 0.67 -16.44 1.50
CA ARG A 128 1.55 -17.41 0.81
C ARG A 128 3.03 -16.98 0.79
N ARG A 129 3.30 -15.67 0.64
CA ARG A 129 4.67 -15.15 0.58
C ARG A 129 5.17 -14.55 1.89
N PHE A 130 4.37 -14.55 2.94
CA PHE A 130 4.63 -13.77 4.15
C PHE A 130 5.98 -14.11 4.79
N VAL A 131 6.29 -15.39 4.98
CA VAL A 131 7.56 -15.81 5.58
C VAL A 131 8.77 -15.41 4.72
N PRO A 132 8.85 -15.76 3.43
CA PRO A 132 10.04 -15.47 2.62
C PRO A 132 10.22 -13.97 2.28
N THR A 133 9.18 -13.14 2.40
CA THR A 133 9.30 -11.72 1.99
C THR A 133 9.13 -10.73 3.15
N VAL A 134 8.46 -11.09 4.22
CA VAL A 134 8.27 -10.23 5.38
C VAL A 134 9.15 -10.68 6.53
N VAL A 135 9.00 -11.91 7.01
CA VAL A 135 9.79 -12.43 8.15
C VAL A 135 11.28 -12.43 7.84
N ALA A 136 11.67 -12.84 6.62
CA ALA A 136 13.08 -12.85 6.18
C ALA A 136 13.75 -11.47 6.11
N GLN A 137 12.99 -10.37 6.25
CA GLN A 137 13.55 -9.01 6.35
C GLN A 137 13.93 -8.62 7.79
N GLU A 138 13.62 -9.49 8.77
CA GLU A 138 13.84 -9.24 10.19
C GLU A 138 13.27 -7.87 10.62
N PRO A 139 11.94 -7.64 10.42
CA PRO A 139 11.34 -6.34 10.68
C PRO A 139 11.22 -6.08 12.19
N ASP A 140 11.42 -4.82 12.59
CA ASP A 140 11.05 -4.29 13.92
C ASP A 140 9.59 -3.84 13.94
N TRP A 141 9.05 -3.49 12.77
CA TRP A 141 7.67 -3.06 12.58
C TRP A 141 7.08 -3.66 11.31
N VAL A 142 5.89 -4.23 11.43
CA VAL A 142 5.07 -4.66 10.28
C VAL A 142 3.80 -3.82 10.23
N ILE A 143 3.59 -3.14 9.11
CA ILE A 143 2.40 -2.33 8.84
C ILE A 143 1.60 -3.05 7.77
N CYS A 144 0.40 -3.51 8.12
CA CYS A 144 -0.47 -4.31 7.24
C CYS A 144 -1.62 -3.47 6.67
N CYS A 145 -1.63 -3.28 5.35
CA CYS A 145 -2.69 -2.60 4.59
C CYS A 145 -3.20 -3.53 3.49
N LEU A 146 -4.09 -4.45 3.83
CA LEU A 146 -4.61 -5.50 2.94
C LEU A 146 -6.12 -5.65 3.06
N GLY A 147 -6.72 -6.33 2.07
CA GLY A 147 -8.14 -6.66 2.03
C GLY A 147 -8.94 -5.90 0.98
N GLY A 148 -8.34 -4.88 0.34
CA GLY A 148 -8.97 -4.13 -0.75
C GLY A 148 -9.25 -4.96 -2.00
N ASN A 149 -8.35 -5.89 -2.36
CA ASN A 149 -8.57 -6.80 -3.48
C ASN A 149 -9.44 -8.01 -3.13
N ASP A 150 -9.52 -8.38 -1.87
CA ASP A 150 -10.39 -9.47 -1.41
C ASP A 150 -11.86 -9.21 -1.76
N VAL A 151 -12.29 -7.94 -1.74
CA VAL A 151 -13.66 -7.52 -2.03
C VAL A 151 -13.96 -7.40 -3.51
N THR A 152 -12.97 -7.52 -4.38
CA THR A 152 -13.20 -7.44 -5.83
C THR A 152 -14.19 -8.53 -6.27
N ARG A 153 -15.19 -8.10 -7.02
CA ARG A 153 -16.20 -8.96 -7.65
C ARG A 153 -16.00 -8.95 -9.16
N VAL A 154 -16.06 -10.11 -9.80
CA VAL A 154 -15.79 -10.26 -11.23
C VAL A 154 -16.95 -10.96 -11.91
N GLY A 155 -17.30 -10.47 -13.09
CA GLY A 155 -18.32 -11.07 -13.95
C GLY A 155 -19.57 -10.21 -14.11
N PRO A 156 -20.53 -10.64 -14.97
CA PRO A 156 -21.71 -9.84 -15.32
C PRO A 156 -22.68 -9.66 -14.15
N GLU A 157 -22.83 -10.69 -13.31
CA GLU A 157 -23.68 -10.68 -12.11
C GLU A 157 -22.88 -11.21 -10.90
N PRO A 158 -21.90 -10.43 -10.42
CA PRO A 158 -20.99 -10.94 -9.40
C PRO A 158 -21.67 -11.01 -8.03
N ASN A 159 -21.89 -12.22 -7.54
CA ASN A 159 -22.44 -12.48 -6.21
C ASN A 159 -21.38 -12.88 -5.18
N LYS A 160 -20.12 -13.05 -5.61
CA LYS A 160 -19.00 -13.51 -4.78
C LYS A 160 -17.84 -12.52 -4.84
N THR A 161 -17.24 -12.23 -3.68
CA THR A 161 -15.93 -11.55 -3.59
C THR A 161 -14.81 -12.54 -3.90
N GLN A 162 -13.62 -12.07 -4.32
CA GLN A 162 -12.48 -12.94 -4.62
C GLN A 162 -12.11 -13.80 -3.41
N VAL A 163 -12.04 -13.18 -2.21
CA VAL A 163 -11.85 -13.87 -0.94
C VAL A 163 -13.06 -13.59 -0.05
N GLY A 164 -13.65 -14.63 0.53
CA GLY A 164 -14.77 -14.49 1.47
C GLY A 164 -14.36 -13.76 2.76
N LEU A 165 -15.30 -13.09 3.44
CA LEU A 165 -15.01 -12.32 4.66
C LEU A 165 -14.27 -13.16 5.72
N GLN A 166 -14.78 -14.35 6.03
CA GLN A 166 -14.18 -15.23 7.04
C GLN A 166 -12.76 -15.67 6.65
N GLU A 167 -12.52 -15.92 5.37
CA GLU A 167 -11.20 -16.25 4.86
C GLU A 167 -10.25 -15.05 4.91
N THR A 168 -10.73 -13.83 4.56
CA THR A 168 -9.93 -12.60 4.75
C THR A 168 -9.49 -12.46 6.20
N ILE A 169 -10.43 -12.63 7.15
CA ILE A 169 -10.15 -12.57 8.59
C ILE A 169 -9.12 -13.62 9.00
N ALA A 170 -9.31 -14.86 8.61
CA ALA A 170 -8.39 -15.96 8.92
C ALA A 170 -6.98 -15.70 8.38
N ASN A 171 -6.86 -15.20 7.14
CA ASN A 171 -5.57 -14.87 6.53
C ASN A 171 -4.86 -13.73 7.27
N LEU A 172 -5.57 -12.67 7.66
CA LEU A 172 -5.02 -11.53 8.41
C LEU A 172 -4.55 -11.97 9.80
N GLN A 173 -5.36 -12.76 10.51
CA GLN A 173 -5.00 -13.32 11.81
C GLN A 173 -3.78 -14.22 11.71
N GLU A 174 -3.71 -15.08 10.68
CA GLU A 174 -2.58 -15.98 10.50
C GLU A 174 -1.28 -15.23 10.20
N MET A 175 -1.30 -14.20 9.36
CA MET A 175 -0.12 -13.35 9.13
C MET A 175 0.36 -12.68 10.44
N ARG A 176 -0.57 -12.17 11.26
CA ARG A 176 -0.24 -11.58 12.56
C ARG A 176 0.34 -12.62 13.51
N ARG A 177 -0.23 -13.83 13.54
CA ARG A 177 0.25 -14.96 14.35
C ARG A 177 1.66 -15.40 13.93
N ILE A 178 1.92 -15.50 12.62
CA ILE A 178 3.24 -15.86 12.09
C ILE A 178 4.27 -14.80 12.48
N ALA A 179 3.94 -13.51 12.33
CA ALA A 179 4.82 -12.42 12.74
C ALA A 179 5.20 -12.53 14.23
N SER A 180 4.22 -12.74 15.10
CA SER A 180 4.46 -12.90 16.55
C SER A 180 5.27 -14.13 16.92
N ALA A 181 5.17 -15.21 16.13
CA ALA A 181 5.88 -16.45 16.40
C ALA A 181 7.33 -16.46 15.91
N LEU A 182 7.61 -15.67 14.87
CA LEU A 182 8.91 -15.70 14.17
C LEU A 182 9.71 -14.40 14.26
N THR A 183 9.13 -13.34 14.82
CA THR A 183 9.78 -12.02 14.97
C THR A 183 9.34 -11.34 16.28
N ASP A 184 10.10 -10.33 16.71
CA ASP A 184 9.71 -9.41 17.79
C ASP A 184 9.04 -8.14 17.24
N ALA A 185 8.59 -8.17 15.98
CA ALA A 185 8.05 -7.01 15.29
C ALA A 185 6.75 -6.51 15.94
N ARG A 186 6.68 -5.21 16.15
CA ARG A 186 5.44 -4.52 16.48
C ARG A 186 4.53 -4.47 15.25
N TRP A 187 3.23 -4.59 15.47
CA TRP A 187 2.26 -4.63 14.39
C TRP A 187 1.40 -3.36 14.36
N VAL A 188 1.07 -2.92 13.16
CA VAL A 188 0.13 -1.82 12.91
C VAL A 188 -0.84 -2.24 11.81
N TRP A 189 -2.11 -2.04 12.06
CA TRP A 189 -3.16 -2.27 11.09
C TRP A 189 -3.52 -0.98 10.35
N ILE A 190 -3.76 -1.08 9.05
CA ILE A 190 -4.40 -0.03 8.26
C ILE A 190 -5.63 -0.65 7.59
N THR A 191 -6.82 -0.08 7.83
CA THR A 191 -8.02 -0.54 7.13
C THR A 191 -7.95 -0.20 5.64
N PRO A 192 -8.47 -1.05 4.73
CA PRO A 192 -8.61 -0.63 3.34
C PRO A 192 -9.51 0.62 3.25
N PRO A 193 -9.22 1.59 2.36
CA PRO A 193 -10.06 2.76 2.17
C PRO A 193 -11.39 2.40 1.52
N THR A 194 -12.35 3.30 1.57
CA THR A 194 -13.55 3.25 0.76
C THR A 194 -13.24 3.57 -0.69
N PHE A 195 -14.06 3.05 -1.60
CA PHE A 195 -13.96 3.24 -3.04
C PHE A 195 -15.00 4.23 -3.55
N GLU A 196 -14.70 4.88 -4.66
CA GLU A 196 -15.65 5.64 -5.46
C GLU A 196 -16.32 4.69 -6.48
N GLU A 197 -17.38 3.99 -6.05
CA GLU A 197 -17.96 2.84 -6.76
C GLU A 197 -18.40 3.16 -8.19
N GLU A 198 -19.02 4.33 -8.40
CA GLU A 198 -19.51 4.74 -9.72
C GLU A 198 -18.35 4.99 -10.69
N ARG A 199 -17.29 5.67 -10.21
CA ARG A 199 -16.09 5.92 -11.00
C ARG A 199 -15.38 4.62 -11.32
N ALA A 200 -15.25 3.71 -10.35
CA ALA A 200 -14.66 2.39 -10.56
C ALA A 200 -15.44 1.57 -11.60
N ALA A 201 -16.77 1.59 -11.53
CA ALA A 201 -17.63 0.92 -12.51
C ALA A 201 -17.54 1.52 -13.91
N ALA A 202 -17.28 2.82 -14.03
CA ALA A 202 -17.12 3.53 -15.30
C ALA A 202 -15.71 3.41 -15.90
N TYR A 203 -14.69 3.08 -15.09
CA TYR A 203 -13.30 3.04 -15.54
C TYR A 203 -13.09 1.94 -16.60
N PRO A 204 -12.58 2.29 -17.81
CA PRO A 204 -12.58 1.36 -18.93
C PRO A 204 -11.88 0.01 -18.67
N PRO A 205 -10.67 -0.04 -18.04
CA PRO A 205 -10.02 -1.32 -17.73
C PRO A 205 -10.84 -2.20 -16.78
N PHE A 206 -11.46 -1.63 -15.75
CA PHE A 206 -12.28 -2.38 -14.80
C PHE A 206 -13.57 -2.87 -15.44
N ARG A 207 -14.19 -2.02 -16.27
CA ARG A 207 -15.39 -2.40 -17.04
C ARG A 207 -15.09 -3.53 -18.04
N MET A 208 -13.95 -3.48 -18.72
CA MET A 208 -13.50 -4.55 -19.62
C MET A 208 -13.25 -5.86 -18.86
N GLY A 209 -12.64 -5.79 -17.69
CA GLY A 209 -12.41 -6.93 -16.79
C GLY A 209 -13.65 -7.34 -15.99
N GLN A 210 -14.78 -6.62 -16.13
CA GLN A 210 -16.01 -6.80 -15.36
C GLN A 210 -15.76 -6.80 -13.84
N SER A 211 -14.78 -6.00 -13.40
CA SER A 211 -14.40 -5.88 -11.99
C SER A 211 -15.23 -4.81 -11.30
N ARG A 212 -15.69 -5.10 -10.07
CA ARG A 212 -16.50 -4.18 -9.26
C ARG A 212 -16.12 -4.26 -7.80
N TRP A 213 -16.27 -3.15 -7.11
CA TRP A 213 -16.08 -3.02 -5.67
C TRP A 213 -17.38 -2.50 -5.03
N ARG A 214 -17.66 -2.93 -3.81
CA ARG A 214 -18.78 -2.44 -3.00
C ARG A 214 -18.24 -2.03 -1.64
N ASN A 215 -18.54 -0.82 -1.20
CA ASN A 215 -18.10 -0.33 0.10
C ASN A 215 -18.66 -1.16 1.26
N ALA A 216 -19.86 -1.73 1.14
CA ALA A 216 -20.39 -2.66 2.13
C ALA A 216 -19.46 -3.86 2.41
N ASP A 217 -18.77 -4.39 1.37
CA ASP A 217 -17.83 -5.49 1.54
C ASP A 217 -16.54 -5.03 2.24
N VAL A 218 -16.07 -3.79 1.95
CA VAL A 218 -14.88 -3.18 2.57
C VAL A 218 -15.15 -2.87 4.04
N LEU A 219 -16.32 -2.30 4.34
CA LEU A 219 -16.72 -1.93 5.70
C LEU A 219 -16.69 -3.15 6.64
N ALA A 220 -17.20 -4.30 6.19
CA ALA A 220 -17.20 -5.53 6.99
C ALA A 220 -15.77 -6.01 7.34
N ARG A 221 -14.79 -5.80 6.46
CA ARG A 221 -13.39 -6.15 6.72
C ARG A 221 -12.70 -5.16 7.64
N ALA A 222 -13.01 -3.87 7.45
CA ALA A 222 -12.49 -2.82 8.31
C ALA A 222 -13.02 -2.92 9.75
N GLU A 223 -14.25 -3.39 9.94
CA GLU A 223 -14.82 -3.64 11.28
C GLU A 223 -13.94 -4.63 12.06
N PHE A 224 -13.62 -5.76 11.47
CA PHE A 224 -12.69 -6.72 12.07
C PHE A 224 -11.32 -6.08 12.42
N ILE A 225 -10.76 -5.26 11.51
CA ILE A 225 -9.46 -4.61 11.74
C ILE A 225 -9.54 -3.61 12.89
N ARG A 226 -10.65 -2.86 13.04
CA ARG A 226 -10.84 -1.89 14.12
C ARG A 226 -10.88 -2.52 15.51
N GLU A 227 -11.30 -3.77 15.59
CA GLU A 227 -11.40 -4.52 16.84
C GLU A 227 -10.08 -5.11 17.34
N GLN A 228 -9.00 -4.94 16.57
CA GLN A 228 -7.69 -5.47 16.95
C GLN A 228 -7.04 -4.65 18.08
N GLU A 229 -6.26 -5.33 18.93
CA GLU A 229 -5.53 -4.71 20.05
C GLU A 229 -4.35 -3.84 19.58
N ASP A 230 -3.71 -4.23 18.48
CA ASP A 230 -2.61 -3.46 17.89
C ASP A 230 -3.10 -2.08 17.38
N PRO A 231 -2.24 -1.08 17.24
CA PRO A 231 -2.62 0.22 16.68
C PRO A 231 -3.30 0.10 15.32
N VAL A 232 -4.44 0.79 15.17
CA VAL A 232 -5.22 0.82 13.91
C VAL A 232 -5.23 2.23 13.33
N VAL A 233 -4.96 2.34 12.03
CA VAL A 233 -5.20 3.54 11.20
C VAL A 233 -6.46 3.28 10.38
N ASP A 234 -7.53 4.01 10.67
CA ASP A 234 -8.82 3.82 10.00
C ASP A 234 -8.95 4.71 8.77
N LEU A 235 -8.67 4.17 7.60
CA LEU A 235 -8.76 4.91 6.34
C LEU A 235 -10.20 5.21 5.91
N GLN A 236 -11.18 4.52 6.45
CA GLN A 236 -12.57 4.85 6.12
C GLN A 236 -13.00 6.15 6.78
N ALA A 237 -12.48 6.46 7.96
CA ALA A 237 -12.64 7.76 8.58
C ALA A 237 -11.91 8.88 7.79
N VAL A 238 -10.81 8.53 7.10
CA VAL A 238 -10.02 9.46 6.29
C VAL A 238 -10.68 9.74 4.93
N PHE A 239 -11.12 8.68 4.25
CA PHE A 239 -11.68 8.77 2.90
C PHE A 239 -13.17 9.12 2.90
N GLY A 240 -13.90 8.83 3.99
CA GLY A 240 -15.34 9.05 4.09
C GLY A 240 -16.19 7.95 3.41
N LEU A 241 -17.52 8.08 3.56
CA LEU A 241 -18.50 7.23 2.87
C LEU A 241 -19.70 8.09 2.46
N PRO A 242 -19.89 8.38 1.16
CA PRO A 242 -19.05 7.95 0.02
C PRO A 242 -17.62 8.46 0.10
N ALA A 243 -16.71 7.82 -0.63
CA ALA A 243 -15.31 8.24 -0.66
C ALA A 243 -15.16 9.67 -1.22
N ASP A 244 -14.30 10.50 -0.59
CA ASP A 244 -13.99 11.83 -1.12
C ASP A 244 -13.32 11.68 -2.51
N PRO A 245 -13.94 12.19 -3.59
CA PRO A 245 -13.41 12.05 -4.94
C PRO A 245 -12.04 12.71 -5.14
N LYS A 246 -11.61 13.63 -4.26
CA LYS A 246 -10.28 14.26 -4.32
C LYS A 246 -9.17 13.33 -3.82
N LEU A 247 -9.52 12.40 -2.93
CA LEU A 247 -8.58 11.44 -2.36
C LEU A 247 -8.42 10.20 -3.25
N GLN A 248 -9.37 9.96 -4.16
CA GLN A 248 -9.31 8.85 -5.11
C GLN A 248 -8.75 9.28 -6.47
N GLY A 249 -8.04 8.37 -7.11
CA GLY A 249 -7.55 8.52 -8.47
C GLY A 249 -8.63 8.42 -9.54
N PRO A 250 -8.25 8.49 -10.83
CA PRO A 250 -9.19 8.45 -11.94
C PRO A 250 -10.01 7.16 -12.01
N ASP A 251 -9.51 6.08 -11.46
CA ASP A 251 -10.14 4.76 -11.46
C ASP A 251 -11.09 4.52 -10.28
N GLY A 252 -11.15 5.44 -9.31
CA GLY A 252 -12.02 5.35 -8.15
C GLY A 252 -11.63 4.29 -7.10
N VAL A 253 -10.50 3.59 -7.30
CA VAL A 253 -10.00 2.52 -6.42
C VAL A 253 -8.66 2.90 -5.81
N HIS A 254 -7.72 3.37 -6.61
CA HIS A 254 -6.39 3.75 -6.13
C HIS A 254 -6.40 5.20 -5.61
N PRO A 255 -5.77 5.45 -4.45
CA PRO A 255 -5.64 6.81 -3.94
C PRO A 255 -4.90 7.73 -4.92
N SER A 256 -5.35 8.98 -5.05
CA SER A 256 -4.58 10.06 -5.66
C SER A 256 -3.34 10.38 -4.82
N LEU A 257 -2.43 11.23 -5.30
CA LEU A 257 -1.33 11.69 -4.46
C LEU A 257 -1.83 12.40 -3.19
N ALA A 258 -2.95 13.13 -3.28
CA ALA A 258 -3.61 13.71 -2.10
C ALA A 258 -4.12 12.62 -1.14
N GLY A 259 -4.69 11.53 -1.67
CA GLY A 259 -5.09 10.37 -0.88
C GLY A 259 -3.90 9.69 -0.20
N GLN A 260 -2.80 9.48 -0.91
CA GLN A 260 -1.57 8.92 -0.33
C GLN A 260 -1.00 9.80 0.79
N LYS A 261 -1.04 11.13 0.62
CA LYS A 261 -0.68 12.10 1.67
C LYS A 261 -1.64 12.00 2.88
N ALA A 262 -2.93 11.83 2.64
CA ALA A 262 -3.91 11.67 3.72
C ALA A 262 -3.68 10.38 4.51
N ILE A 263 -3.32 9.27 3.84
CA ILE A 263 -2.98 8.01 4.51
C ILE A 263 -1.77 8.17 5.43
N VAL A 264 -0.65 8.70 4.92
CA VAL A 264 0.55 8.86 5.74
C VAL A 264 0.35 9.87 6.86
N ARG A 265 -0.45 10.93 6.66
CA ARG A 265 -0.82 11.87 7.71
C ARG A 265 -1.55 11.15 8.84
N ALA A 266 -2.60 10.39 8.52
CA ALA A 266 -3.35 9.62 9.51
C ALA A 266 -2.48 8.61 10.25
N PHE A 267 -1.55 7.94 9.54
CA PHE A 267 -0.56 7.04 10.14
C PHE A 267 0.34 7.76 11.15
N VAL A 268 0.96 8.88 10.76
CA VAL A 268 1.82 9.67 11.64
C VAL A 268 1.04 10.19 12.85
N GLU A 269 -0.15 10.72 12.65
CA GLU A 269 -1.01 11.23 13.72
C GLU A 269 -1.43 10.13 14.70
N ARG A 270 -1.63 8.90 14.23
CA ARG A 270 -2.01 7.76 15.07
C ARG A 270 -0.85 7.25 15.92
N LEU A 271 0.35 7.18 15.36
CA LEU A 271 1.51 6.57 16.03
C LEU A 271 2.34 7.55 16.86
N SER A 272 2.18 8.87 16.66
CA SER A 272 2.91 9.90 17.41
C SER A 272 2.18 10.42 18.67
N ARG A 273 1.10 9.72 19.08
CA ARG A 273 0.30 10.06 20.27
C ARG A 273 0.99 9.69 21.57
#